data_d6edd7307b7b67cd85d014f6222f71c9
#
_entry.id   d6edd7307b7b67cd85d014f6222f71c9
#
_cell.length_a   1.000
_cell.length_b   1.000
_cell.length_c   1.000
_cell.angle_alpha   90.00
_cell.angle_beta   90.00
_cell.angle_gamma   90.00
#
_symmetry.space_group_name_H-M   'P 1'
#
loop_
_entity.id
_entity.type
_entity.pdbx_description
1 polymer ?
#
loop_
_entity_poly.entity_id
_entity_poly.type
_entity_poly.pdbx_seq_one_letter_code
_entity_poly.pdbx_strand_id
1 'polypeptide(L)'
;IAYSEGFSPHQIMSFAAPLSVGYTSEGEYFDIELRTPMEEEEFQKRLQGVMVEGIDILKVKNLPESEGNAMASVQAASYLAGFRSLSFLPDDWEDRLLAFYKSPTIPVNKKTKRGEKEIDLKESIYRFEIREIPEKCALLEAAAGHKGIYMLLNASSGGNIKPSFVMETFLAAIGVTLPEYGLVIHRVETYKASETGEIEDWKALI
;
A
#
# COMPACT_ATOMS: atom_id res chain seq x y z
N ILE A 1 15.94 9.70 -19.06
CA ILE A 1 14.47 9.69 -19.04
C ILE A 1 13.96 10.43 -20.27
N ALA A 2 12.88 9.92 -20.89
CA ALA A 2 12.16 10.61 -21.95
C ALA A 2 11.27 11.73 -21.37
N TYR A 3 10.94 12.69 -22.22
CA TYR A 3 10.07 13.80 -21.87
C TYR A 3 8.87 13.86 -22.81
N SER A 4 7.72 14.26 -22.27
CA SER A 4 6.53 14.50 -23.06
C SER A 4 6.75 15.64 -24.08
N GLU A 5 5.98 15.63 -25.15
CA GLU A 5 5.94 16.70 -26.13
C GLU A 5 5.03 17.86 -25.64
N GLY A 6 5.26 19.07 -26.15
CA GLY A 6 4.41 20.23 -25.91
C GLY A 6 5.12 21.40 -25.21
N PHE A 7 4.34 22.38 -24.76
CA PHE A 7 4.85 23.63 -24.16
C PHE A 7 5.51 23.49 -22.80
N SER A 8 5.16 22.45 -22.04
CA SER A 8 5.73 22.16 -20.72
C SER A 8 6.15 20.70 -20.67
N PRO A 9 7.31 20.34 -21.26
CA PRO A 9 7.78 18.97 -21.23
C PRO A 9 8.02 18.49 -19.79
N HIS A 10 7.51 17.32 -19.45
CA HIS A 10 7.76 16.66 -18.17
C HIS A 10 8.28 15.25 -18.40
N GLN A 11 8.99 14.73 -17.44
CA GLN A 11 9.52 13.37 -17.48
C GLN A 11 8.36 12.37 -17.63
N ILE A 12 8.51 11.42 -18.53
CA ILE A 12 7.53 10.33 -18.71
C ILE A 12 7.83 9.28 -17.64
N MET A 13 7.13 9.40 -16.52
CA MET A 13 7.19 8.47 -15.39
C MET A 13 5.83 8.39 -14.69
N SER A 14 5.51 7.22 -14.16
CA SER A 14 4.22 6.94 -13.54
C SER A 14 4.37 5.96 -12.39
N PHE A 15 3.91 6.34 -11.20
CA PHE A 15 3.86 5.44 -10.05
C PHE A 15 2.65 4.50 -10.16
N ALA A 16 2.84 3.23 -9.83
CA ALA A 16 1.80 2.23 -9.85
C ALA A 16 0.68 2.55 -8.83
N ALA A 17 1.08 2.83 -7.60
CA ALA A 17 0.17 3.20 -6.51
C ALA A 17 0.88 4.19 -5.58
N PRO A 18 0.65 5.51 -5.72
CA PRO A 18 1.32 6.51 -4.90
C PRO A 18 1.23 6.23 -3.40
N LEU A 19 2.35 6.29 -2.69
CA LEU A 19 2.41 6.09 -1.25
C LEU A 19 1.84 7.31 -0.51
N SER A 20 1.06 7.08 0.54
CA SER A 20 0.58 8.17 1.39
C SER A 20 1.73 8.72 2.24
N VAL A 21 1.71 10.04 2.48
CA VAL A 21 2.69 10.69 3.37
C VAL A 21 2.66 10.06 4.76
N GLY A 22 3.84 9.79 5.32
CA GLY A 22 4.01 9.15 6.63
C GLY A 22 4.02 7.62 6.61
N TYR A 23 3.86 6.99 5.44
CA TYR A 23 4.01 5.55 5.29
C TYR A 23 5.45 5.22 4.86
N THR A 24 5.92 4.05 5.28
CA THR A 24 7.09 3.38 4.72
C THR A 24 6.67 2.27 3.75
N SER A 25 7.58 1.80 2.89
CA SER A 25 7.23 0.76 1.92
C SER A 25 8.46 0.00 1.42
N GLU A 26 8.25 -1.27 1.08
CA GLU A 26 9.16 -2.13 0.31
C GLU A 26 8.56 -2.51 -1.06
N GLY A 27 7.29 -2.15 -1.31
CA GLY A 27 6.53 -2.54 -2.50
C GLY A 27 6.09 -1.36 -3.37
N GLU A 28 7.01 -0.43 -3.68
CA GLU A 28 6.75 0.69 -4.59
C GLU A 28 7.25 0.37 -5.99
N TYR A 29 6.41 0.67 -6.98
CA TYR A 29 6.71 0.47 -8.40
C TYR A 29 6.43 1.73 -9.19
N PHE A 30 7.27 1.98 -10.19
CA PHE A 30 7.05 3.06 -11.13
C PHE A 30 7.65 2.75 -12.49
N ASP A 31 6.96 3.16 -13.53
CA ASP A 31 7.41 3.07 -14.90
C ASP A 31 8.19 4.32 -15.28
N ILE A 32 9.27 4.15 -16.03
CA ILE A 32 10.05 5.24 -16.61
C ILE A 32 10.28 4.92 -18.09
N GLU A 33 9.98 5.87 -18.95
CA GLU A 33 10.36 5.80 -20.35
C GLU A 33 11.77 6.34 -20.56
N LEU A 34 12.58 5.58 -21.30
CA LEU A 34 13.96 5.98 -21.63
C LEU A 34 14.04 6.46 -23.08
N ARG A 35 14.78 7.56 -23.31
CA ARG A 35 15.11 8.02 -24.68
C ARG A 35 15.98 7.04 -25.43
N THR A 36 16.90 6.40 -24.72
CA THR A 36 17.85 5.44 -25.26
C THR A 36 17.81 4.21 -24.40
N PRO A 37 17.64 3.03 -24.96
CA PRO A 37 17.70 1.78 -24.22
C PRO A 37 18.97 1.67 -23.38
N MET A 38 18.88 1.07 -22.24
CA MET A 38 19.98 0.88 -21.29
C MET A 38 19.81 -0.47 -20.61
N GLU A 39 20.93 -1.11 -20.26
CA GLU A 39 20.94 -2.34 -19.48
C GLU A 39 20.39 -2.09 -18.07
N GLU A 40 19.65 -3.05 -17.55
CA GLU A 40 18.92 -2.94 -16.27
C GLU A 40 19.84 -2.58 -15.11
N GLU A 41 21.01 -3.26 -14.99
CA GLU A 41 21.99 -3.02 -13.92
C GLU A 41 22.60 -1.62 -14.01
N GLU A 42 22.92 -1.15 -15.22
CA GLU A 42 23.45 0.19 -15.40
C GLU A 42 22.43 1.26 -15.05
N PHE A 43 21.17 1.06 -15.48
CA PHE A 43 20.09 1.98 -15.15
C PHE A 43 19.83 2.02 -13.64
N GLN A 44 19.76 0.86 -12.98
CA GLN A 44 19.59 0.76 -11.53
C GLN A 44 20.69 1.55 -10.79
N LYS A 45 21.95 1.33 -11.15
CA LYS A 45 23.10 2.03 -10.55
C LYS A 45 23.02 3.55 -10.72
N ARG A 46 22.71 4.02 -11.94
CA ARG A 46 22.59 5.46 -12.22
C ARG A 46 21.42 6.09 -11.47
N LEU A 47 20.28 5.40 -11.43
CA LEU A 47 19.10 5.88 -10.74
C LEU A 47 19.36 5.95 -9.22
N GLN A 48 19.93 4.89 -8.61
CA GLN A 48 20.30 4.90 -7.20
C GLN A 48 21.26 6.04 -6.86
N GLY A 49 22.21 6.36 -7.74
CA GLY A 49 23.19 7.43 -7.53
C GLY A 49 22.61 8.84 -7.46
N VAL A 50 21.34 9.02 -7.83
CA VAL A 50 20.62 10.33 -7.79
C VAL A 50 19.42 10.29 -6.83
N MET A 51 19.14 9.16 -6.18
CA MET A 51 18.10 9.08 -5.18
C MET A 51 18.52 9.80 -3.89
N VAL A 52 17.53 10.31 -3.18
CA VAL A 52 17.73 10.85 -1.84
C VAL A 52 17.87 9.71 -0.83
N GLU A 53 18.47 10.01 0.31
CA GLU A 53 18.55 9.06 1.43
C GLU A 53 17.15 8.53 1.81
N GLY A 54 17.08 7.22 2.08
CA GLY A 54 15.83 6.54 2.42
C GLY A 54 15.03 6.01 1.22
N ILE A 55 15.56 6.16 -0.03
CA ILE A 55 14.97 5.56 -1.22
C ILE A 55 16.00 4.65 -1.89
N ASP A 56 15.72 3.34 -1.88
CA ASP A 56 16.55 2.32 -2.49
C ASP A 56 15.87 1.73 -3.73
N ILE A 57 16.61 1.64 -4.83
CA ILE A 57 16.15 1.00 -6.06
C ILE A 57 16.47 -0.49 -5.97
N LEU A 58 15.48 -1.28 -5.61
CA LEU A 58 15.64 -2.70 -5.36
C LEU A 58 15.86 -3.50 -6.65
N LYS A 59 15.12 -3.15 -7.71
CA LYS A 59 15.14 -3.87 -8.99
C LYS A 59 14.74 -2.97 -10.13
N VAL A 60 15.29 -3.24 -11.30
CA VAL A 60 14.86 -2.67 -12.58
C VAL A 60 14.51 -3.82 -13.52
N LYS A 61 13.52 -3.63 -14.37
CA LYS A 61 13.11 -4.58 -15.40
C LYS A 61 12.73 -3.83 -16.67
N ASN A 62 13.29 -4.24 -17.78
CA ASN A 62 12.84 -3.77 -19.09
C ASN A 62 11.50 -4.40 -19.44
N LEU A 63 10.53 -3.58 -19.79
CA LEU A 63 9.19 -4.02 -20.16
C LEU A 63 9.03 -3.96 -21.68
N PRO A 64 8.39 -4.96 -22.30
CA PRO A 64 8.03 -4.89 -23.72
C PRO A 64 6.95 -3.81 -23.94
N GLU A 65 6.92 -3.19 -25.11
CA GLU A 65 5.91 -2.18 -25.46
C GLU A 65 4.47 -2.65 -25.32
N SER A 66 4.24 -3.97 -25.40
CA SER A 66 2.92 -4.58 -25.23
C SER A 66 2.46 -4.69 -23.77
N GLU A 67 3.36 -4.49 -22.81
CA GLU A 67 3.00 -4.53 -21.38
C GLU A 67 2.33 -3.20 -20.99
N GLY A 68 1.14 -3.29 -20.41
CA GLY A 68 0.43 -2.12 -19.91
C GLY A 68 1.22 -1.44 -18.77
N ASN A 69 0.86 -0.19 -18.45
CA ASN A 69 1.53 0.52 -17.36
C ASN A 69 1.20 -0.10 -15.99
N ALA A 70 2.15 0.01 -15.05
CA ALA A 70 2.03 -0.55 -13.71
C ALA A 70 0.78 -0.05 -12.96
N MET A 71 0.41 1.24 -13.11
CA MET A 71 -0.78 1.81 -12.46
C MET A 71 -2.09 1.10 -12.88
N ALA A 72 -2.22 0.72 -14.13
CA ALA A 72 -3.41 0.03 -14.63
C ALA A 72 -3.49 -1.44 -14.17
N SER A 73 -2.35 -2.05 -13.85
CA SER A 73 -2.27 -3.45 -13.45
C SER A 73 -2.50 -3.67 -11.94
N VAL A 74 -2.46 -2.61 -11.11
CA VAL A 74 -2.65 -2.73 -9.67
C VAL A 74 -4.05 -3.23 -9.31
N GLN A 75 -4.10 -4.30 -8.53
CA GLN A 75 -5.35 -4.87 -7.98
C GLN A 75 -5.41 -4.78 -6.46
N ALA A 76 -4.31 -5.06 -5.79
CA ALA A 76 -4.25 -5.04 -4.34
C ALA A 76 -2.90 -4.52 -3.84
N ALA A 77 -2.86 -4.18 -2.55
CA ALA A 77 -1.63 -3.95 -1.84
C ALA A 77 -1.72 -4.52 -0.41
N SER A 78 -0.62 -5.07 0.07
CA SER A 78 -0.52 -5.55 1.43
C SER A 78 0.18 -4.53 2.32
N TYR A 79 -0.28 -4.47 3.57
CA TYR A 79 0.20 -3.53 4.56
C TYR A 79 0.41 -4.22 5.89
N LEU A 80 1.35 -3.69 6.67
CA LEU A 80 1.43 -3.86 8.11
C LEU A 80 1.09 -2.52 8.77
N ALA A 81 0.16 -2.54 9.72
CA ALA A 81 -0.18 -1.39 10.54
C ALA A 81 0.18 -1.67 12.00
N GLY A 82 0.62 -0.66 12.71
CA GLY A 82 0.90 -0.74 14.14
C GLY A 82 0.54 0.58 14.84
N PHE A 83 0.53 0.56 16.15
CA PHE A 83 0.29 1.75 16.95
C PHE A 83 1.60 2.19 17.64
N ARG A 84 1.87 3.50 17.68
CA ARG A 84 3.04 4.05 18.42
C ARG A 84 2.95 3.85 19.93
N SER A 85 1.75 3.71 20.45
CA SER A 85 1.46 3.38 21.83
C SER A 85 0.22 2.51 21.89
N LEU A 86 0.16 1.61 22.85
CA LEU A 86 -1.03 0.79 23.10
C LEU A 86 -1.87 1.33 24.27
N SER A 87 -1.43 2.38 24.95
CA SER A 87 -2.05 2.89 26.17
C SER A 87 -3.47 3.45 26.00
N PHE A 88 -3.88 3.78 24.78
CA PHE A 88 -5.22 4.24 24.47
C PHE A 88 -6.19 3.14 24.05
N LEU A 89 -5.68 1.91 23.89
CA LEU A 89 -6.48 0.74 23.50
C LEU A 89 -6.96 0.00 24.75
N PRO A 90 -8.14 -0.63 24.70
CA PRO A 90 -8.56 -1.56 25.73
C PRO A 90 -7.68 -2.83 25.70
N ASP A 91 -7.56 -3.52 26.84
CA ASP A 91 -6.70 -4.72 26.97
C ASP A 91 -7.09 -5.85 25.98
N ASP A 92 -8.36 -5.93 25.61
CA ASP A 92 -8.94 -6.91 24.69
C ASP A 92 -9.03 -6.42 23.22
N TRP A 93 -8.24 -5.40 22.85
CA TRP A 93 -8.32 -4.80 21.51
C TRP A 93 -8.04 -5.80 20.37
N GLU A 94 -7.16 -6.79 20.58
CA GLU A 94 -6.87 -7.82 19.56
C GLU A 94 -8.11 -8.68 19.28
N ASP A 95 -8.82 -9.10 20.32
CA ASP A 95 -10.05 -9.89 20.19
C ASP A 95 -11.16 -9.06 19.52
N ARG A 96 -11.29 -7.79 19.87
CA ARG A 96 -12.23 -6.85 19.22
C ARG A 96 -11.91 -6.63 17.76
N LEU A 97 -10.63 -6.53 17.41
CA LEU A 97 -10.17 -6.39 16.02
C LEU A 97 -10.55 -7.61 15.19
N LEU A 98 -10.32 -8.82 15.72
CA LEU A 98 -10.71 -10.05 15.05
C LEU A 98 -12.22 -10.21 14.95
N ALA A 99 -12.97 -9.80 15.97
CA ALA A 99 -14.43 -9.78 15.94
C ALA A 99 -14.97 -8.80 14.90
N PHE A 100 -14.38 -7.60 14.82
CA PHE A 100 -14.70 -6.60 13.79
C PHE A 100 -14.53 -7.18 12.38
N TYR A 101 -13.39 -7.82 12.12
CA TYR A 101 -13.14 -8.43 10.81
C TYR A 101 -14.04 -9.65 10.53
N LYS A 102 -14.46 -10.40 11.54
CA LYS A 102 -15.39 -11.54 11.39
C LYS A 102 -16.83 -11.11 11.10
N SER A 103 -17.17 -9.84 11.26
CA SER A 103 -18.50 -9.33 10.90
C SER A 103 -18.81 -9.63 9.44
N PRO A 104 -20.03 -10.07 9.11
CA PRO A 104 -20.40 -10.40 7.72
C PRO A 104 -20.36 -9.17 6.81
N THR A 105 -20.64 -7.99 7.34
CA THR A 105 -20.59 -6.69 6.65
C THR A 105 -19.97 -5.63 7.54
N ILE A 106 -19.32 -4.65 6.94
CA ILE A 106 -18.74 -3.48 7.63
C ILE A 106 -19.20 -2.23 6.85
N PRO A 107 -20.47 -1.79 7.03
CA PRO A 107 -20.99 -0.64 6.30
C PRO A 107 -20.32 0.66 6.75
N VAL A 108 -19.84 1.46 5.79
CA VAL A 108 -19.18 2.75 6.05
C VAL A 108 -19.54 3.77 4.99
N ASN A 109 -19.53 5.05 5.37
CA ASN A 109 -19.66 6.17 4.43
C ASN A 109 -18.28 6.63 3.97
N LYS A 110 -17.96 6.37 2.71
CA LYS A 110 -16.71 6.81 2.09
C LYS A 110 -16.90 8.12 1.35
N LYS A 111 -16.12 9.13 1.70
CA LYS A 111 -16.07 10.39 0.94
C LYS A 111 -15.42 10.17 -0.42
N THR A 112 -16.08 10.62 -1.46
CA THR A 112 -15.61 10.59 -2.84
C THR A 112 -15.64 11.99 -3.43
N LYS A 113 -15.04 12.20 -4.62
CA LYS A 113 -15.11 13.49 -5.33
C LYS A 113 -16.54 13.91 -5.69
N ARG A 114 -17.51 12.97 -5.71
CA ARG A 114 -18.91 13.20 -6.07
C ARG A 114 -19.86 13.23 -4.86
N GLY A 115 -19.33 13.19 -3.64
CA GLY A 115 -20.10 13.15 -2.41
C GLY A 115 -19.78 11.90 -1.57
N GLU A 116 -20.65 11.60 -0.62
CA GLU A 116 -20.51 10.40 0.21
C GLU A 116 -21.21 9.20 -0.46
N LYS A 117 -20.58 8.04 -0.35
CA LYS A 117 -21.13 6.76 -0.83
C LYS A 117 -21.05 5.75 0.29
N GLU A 118 -22.15 5.09 0.59
CA GLU A 118 -22.16 3.92 1.46
C GLU A 118 -21.54 2.72 0.72
N ILE A 119 -20.59 2.07 1.36
CA ILE A 119 -19.92 0.86 0.86
C ILE A 119 -19.82 -0.16 1.98
N ASP A 120 -19.74 -1.44 1.62
CA ASP A 120 -19.29 -2.47 2.55
C ASP A 120 -17.77 -2.57 2.49
N LEU A 121 -17.10 -2.13 3.56
CA LEU A 121 -15.64 -2.16 3.67
C LEU A 121 -15.11 -3.59 3.61
N LYS A 122 -15.90 -4.58 4.04
CA LYS A 122 -15.55 -6.00 4.05
C LYS A 122 -15.17 -6.51 2.67
N GLU A 123 -15.85 -6.07 1.62
CA GLU A 123 -15.59 -6.47 0.22
C GLU A 123 -14.21 -6.01 -0.28
N SER A 124 -13.63 -5.01 0.37
CA SER A 124 -12.32 -4.45 0.01
C SER A 124 -11.16 -4.97 0.86
N ILE A 125 -11.44 -5.85 1.83
CA ILE A 125 -10.43 -6.46 2.70
C ILE A 125 -10.34 -7.94 2.36
N TYR A 126 -9.30 -8.31 1.62
CA TYR A 126 -9.10 -9.68 1.14
C TYR A 126 -8.47 -10.59 2.19
N ARG A 127 -7.56 -10.01 3.02
CA ARG A 127 -6.91 -10.72 4.12
C ARG A 127 -6.68 -9.78 5.30
N PHE A 128 -6.85 -10.28 6.52
CA PHE A 128 -6.73 -9.47 7.72
C PHE A 128 -6.35 -10.36 8.90
N GLU A 129 -5.20 -10.09 9.51
CA GLU A 129 -4.68 -10.92 10.59
C GLU A 129 -3.66 -10.17 11.45
N ILE A 130 -3.47 -10.59 12.68
CA ILE A 130 -2.40 -10.11 13.55
C ILE A 130 -1.17 -11.00 13.30
N ARG A 131 -0.02 -10.37 13.04
CA ARG A 131 1.26 -11.04 12.78
C ARG A 131 2.39 -10.42 13.59
N GLU A 132 3.45 -11.18 13.81
CA GLU A 132 4.74 -10.61 14.22
C GLU A 132 5.27 -9.66 13.14
N ILE A 133 5.81 -8.52 13.58
CA ILE A 133 6.46 -7.56 12.68
C ILE A 133 7.85 -8.11 12.35
N PRO A 134 8.22 -8.28 11.07
CA PRO A 134 9.54 -8.78 10.70
C PRO A 134 10.66 -7.88 11.23
N GLU A 135 11.78 -8.49 11.67
CA GLU A 135 12.94 -7.77 12.25
C GLU A 135 13.50 -6.66 11.34
N LYS A 136 13.43 -6.85 10.01
CA LYS A 136 13.92 -5.87 9.03
C LYS A 136 12.88 -4.84 8.61
N CYS A 137 11.64 -4.95 9.07
CA CYS A 137 10.59 -4.03 8.71
C CYS A 137 10.75 -2.70 9.46
N ALA A 138 10.74 -1.60 8.73
CA ALA A 138 10.83 -0.25 9.29
C ALA A 138 9.72 0.06 10.33
N LEU A 139 8.63 -0.71 10.31
CA LEU A 139 7.54 -0.58 11.27
C LEU A 139 7.96 -1.00 12.68
N LEU A 140 8.91 -1.93 12.83
CA LEU A 140 9.30 -2.50 14.12
C LEU A 140 9.82 -1.45 15.10
N GLU A 141 10.56 -0.48 14.61
CA GLU A 141 11.10 0.62 15.44
C GLU A 141 10.04 1.67 15.80
N ALA A 142 9.00 1.78 14.97
CA ALA A 142 7.99 2.82 15.07
C ALA A 142 6.74 2.38 15.85
N ALA A 143 6.48 1.08 15.94
CA ALA A 143 5.29 0.53 16.59
C ALA A 143 5.58 0.10 18.04
N ALA A 144 4.58 0.25 18.91
CA ALA A 144 4.63 -0.32 20.24
C ALA A 144 4.36 -1.83 20.16
N GLY A 145 5.32 -2.61 20.69
CA GLY A 145 5.27 -4.08 20.67
C GLY A 145 5.76 -4.67 19.35
N HIS A 146 5.73 -6.01 19.25
CA HIS A 146 6.26 -6.75 18.12
C HIS A 146 5.18 -7.27 17.17
N LYS A 147 3.91 -6.97 17.44
CA LYS A 147 2.76 -7.39 16.62
C LYS A 147 2.26 -6.26 15.75
N GLY A 148 1.97 -6.58 14.50
CA GLY A 148 1.32 -5.69 13.54
C GLY A 148 0.03 -6.31 12.99
N ILE A 149 -0.80 -5.46 12.44
CA ILE A 149 -2.05 -5.84 11.77
C ILE A 149 -1.74 -5.92 10.28
N TYR A 150 -1.68 -7.15 9.77
CA TYR A 150 -1.50 -7.37 8.33
C TYR A 150 -2.85 -7.24 7.63
N MET A 151 -2.84 -6.50 6.53
CA MET A 151 -4.01 -6.29 5.68
C MET A 151 -3.63 -6.47 4.22
N LEU A 152 -4.40 -7.25 3.46
CA LEU A 152 -4.39 -7.25 2.00
C LEU A 152 -5.67 -6.54 1.55
N LEU A 153 -5.52 -5.40 0.91
CA LEU A 153 -6.61 -4.48 0.59
C LEU A 153 -6.74 -4.26 -0.91
N ASN A 154 -7.96 -3.97 -1.36
CA ASN A 154 -8.20 -3.51 -2.71
C ASN A 154 -7.45 -2.18 -2.95
N ALA A 155 -6.57 -2.17 -3.94
CA ALA A 155 -5.80 -1.00 -4.37
C ALA A 155 -6.08 -0.63 -5.84
N SER A 156 -7.05 -1.28 -6.47
CA SER A 156 -7.44 -1.00 -7.85
C SER A 156 -8.01 0.41 -8.01
N SER A 157 -7.94 0.94 -9.21
CA SER A 157 -8.44 2.29 -9.52
C SER A 157 -9.93 2.50 -9.20
N GLY A 158 -10.73 1.43 -9.21
CA GLY A 158 -12.16 1.47 -8.92
C GLY A 158 -12.54 1.25 -7.45
N GLY A 159 -11.65 0.66 -6.64
CA GLY A 159 -12.00 0.20 -5.30
C GLY A 159 -10.98 0.49 -4.21
N ASN A 160 -9.97 1.31 -4.47
CA ASN A 160 -8.88 1.56 -3.53
C ASN A 160 -9.36 1.93 -2.12
N ILE A 161 -8.91 1.18 -1.12
CA ILE A 161 -9.15 1.44 0.30
C ILE A 161 -7.80 1.67 1.01
N LYS A 162 -7.72 2.78 1.74
CA LYS A 162 -6.53 3.09 2.54
C LYS A 162 -6.50 2.26 3.82
N PRO A 163 -5.34 1.72 4.23
CA PRO A 163 -5.22 0.99 5.50
C PRO A 163 -5.55 1.87 6.72
N SER A 164 -5.23 3.17 6.70
CA SER A 164 -5.65 4.09 7.77
C SER A 164 -7.17 4.14 7.92
N PHE A 165 -7.93 4.15 6.80
CA PHE A 165 -9.39 4.17 6.85
C PHE A 165 -9.96 2.89 7.48
N VAL A 166 -9.35 1.73 7.22
CA VAL A 166 -9.74 0.46 7.88
C VAL A 166 -9.51 0.55 9.38
N MET A 167 -8.34 1.03 9.79
CA MET A 167 -7.98 1.16 11.21
C MET A 167 -8.82 2.21 11.95
N GLU A 168 -9.08 3.35 11.32
CA GLU A 168 -9.98 4.39 11.86
C GLU A 168 -11.41 3.86 12.03
N THR A 169 -11.90 3.08 11.07
CA THR A 169 -13.22 2.45 11.14
C THR A 169 -13.30 1.45 12.30
N PHE A 170 -12.27 0.62 12.47
CA PHE A 170 -12.18 -0.30 13.61
C PHE A 170 -12.20 0.46 14.94
N LEU A 171 -11.33 1.45 15.12
CA LEU A 171 -11.24 2.22 16.36
C LEU A 171 -12.56 2.94 16.69
N ALA A 172 -13.21 3.52 15.68
CA ALA A 172 -14.54 4.11 15.84
C ALA A 172 -15.59 3.08 16.29
N ALA A 173 -15.55 1.86 15.73
CA ALA A 173 -16.48 0.79 16.10
C ALA A 173 -16.33 0.34 17.56
N ILE A 174 -15.13 0.45 18.14
CA ILE A 174 -14.88 0.13 19.56
C ILE A 174 -14.92 1.36 20.48
N GLY A 175 -15.31 2.54 19.95
CA GLY A 175 -15.42 3.78 20.73
C GLY A 175 -14.09 4.41 21.13
N VAL A 176 -13.01 4.12 20.41
CA VAL A 176 -11.66 4.63 20.67
C VAL A 176 -11.29 5.72 19.66
N THR A 177 -10.72 6.79 20.14
CA THR A 177 -10.18 7.86 19.29
C THR A 177 -8.70 7.63 19.04
N LEU A 178 -8.30 7.60 17.76
CA LEU A 178 -6.89 7.51 17.37
C LEU A 178 -6.16 8.81 17.77
N PRO A 179 -5.09 8.74 18.57
CA PRO A 179 -4.24 9.89 18.83
C PRO A 179 -3.57 10.40 17.54
N GLU A 180 -3.28 11.69 17.50
CA GLU A 180 -2.52 12.27 16.40
C GLU A 180 -1.18 11.55 16.23
N TYR A 181 -0.88 11.16 14.99
CA TYR A 181 0.27 10.31 14.62
C TYR A 181 0.34 8.95 15.34
N GLY A 182 -0.73 8.50 15.99
CA GLY A 182 -0.76 7.26 16.77
C GLY A 182 -0.67 5.98 15.92
N LEU A 183 -0.95 6.05 14.62
CA LEU A 183 -0.90 4.93 13.68
C LEU A 183 0.35 5.02 12.80
N VAL A 184 1.05 3.91 12.64
CA VAL A 184 2.15 3.72 11.69
C VAL A 184 1.80 2.64 10.70
N ILE A 185 2.15 2.85 9.44
CA ILE A 185 1.77 1.96 8.35
C ILE A 185 2.97 1.74 7.43
N HIS A 186 3.19 0.48 7.08
CA HIS A 186 4.19 0.02 6.14
C HIS A 186 3.51 -0.74 5.00
N ARG A 187 3.75 -0.37 3.74
CA ARG A 187 3.35 -1.16 2.58
C ARG A 187 4.37 -2.26 2.35
N VAL A 188 3.91 -3.50 2.42
CA VAL A 188 4.78 -4.67 2.20
C VAL A 188 4.93 -4.94 0.72
N GLU A 189 3.81 -4.94 -0.04
CA GLU A 189 3.83 -5.28 -1.47
C GLU A 189 2.62 -4.69 -2.21
N THR A 190 2.80 -4.53 -3.53
CA THR A 190 1.73 -4.15 -4.47
C THR A 190 1.57 -5.26 -5.51
N TYR A 191 0.32 -5.68 -5.75
CA TYR A 191 0.00 -6.86 -6.53
C TYR A 191 -0.79 -6.56 -7.79
N LYS A 192 -0.48 -7.29 -8.86
CA LYS A 192 -1.34 -7.47 -10.04
C LYS A 192 -2.12 -8.78 -9.92
N ALA A 193 -3.32 -8.82 -10.51
CA ALA A 193 -4.09 -10.05 -10.58
C ALA A 193 -3.32 -11.12 -11.37
N SER A 194 -3.51 -12.37 -10.98
CA SER A 194 -3.10 -13.52 -11.79
C SER A 194 -4.08 -13.77 -12.93
N GLU A 195 -3.71 -14.64 -13.85
CA GLU A 195 -4.60 -15.10 -14.94
C GLU A 195 -5.82 -15.87 -14.40
N THR A 196 -5.68 -16.52 -13.25
CA THR A 196 -6.77 -17.25 -12.59
C THR A 196 -7.76 -16.31 -11.89
N GLY A 197 -7.32 -15.10 -11.55
CA GLY A 197 -8.10 -14.15 -10.74
C GLY A 197 -8.13 -14.48 -9.24
N GLU A 198 -7.61 -15.65 -8.82
CA GLU A 198 -7.57 -16.04 -7.42
C GLU A 198 -6.53 -15.22 -6.65
N ILE A 199 -6.87 -14.82 -5.42
CA ILE A 199 -6.03 -13.94 -4.57
C ILE A 199 -4.70 -14.62 -4.22
N GLU A 200 -4.72 -15.94 -4.03
CA GLU A 200 -3.55 -16.75 -3.71
C GLU A 200 -2.48 -16.72 -4.81
N ASP A 201 -2.90 -16.48 -6.03
CA ASP A 201 -2.03 -16.46 -7.22
C ASP A 201 -1.56 -15.05 -7.61
N TRP A 202 -1.96 -14.02 -6.87
CA TRP A 202 -1.54 -12.65 -7.16
C TRP A 202 -0.04 -12.48 -6.99
N LYS A 203 0.57 -11.78 -7.94
CA LYS A 203 2.02 -11.60 -8.03
C LYS A 203 2.40 -10.15 -7.80
N ALA A 204 3.60 -9.93 -7.28
CA ALA A 204 4.25 -8.63 -7.32
C ALA A 204 4.29 -8.10 -8.77
N LEU A 205 4.38 -6.79 -8.95
CA LEU A 205 4.31 -6.18 -10.28
C LEU A 205 5.49 -6.60 -11.17
N ILE A 206 6.68 -6.86 -10.60
CA ILE A 206 7.87 -7.31 -11.36
C ILE A 206 8.61 -8.47 -10.69
#